data_9e4312bc5ce3e1e951442ce3b5e2a4c9
#
_entry.id   9e4312bc5ce3e1e951442ce3b5e2a4c9
#
_cell.length_a   1.000
_cell.length_b   1.000
_cell.length_c   1.000
_cell.angle_alpha   90.00
_cell.angle_beta   90.00
_cell.angle_gamma   90.00
#
_symmetry.space_group_name_H-M   'P 1'
#
loop_
_entity.id
_entity.type
_entity.pdbx_description
1 polymer ?
#
loop_
_entity_poly.entity_id
_entity_poly.type
_entity_poly.pdbx_seq_one_letter_code
_entity_poly.pdbx_strand_id
1 'polypeptide(L)'
;YKKMDYRGLVLIVMAILIAILLYALKQQNIRKEGEEKKRQMMLDYPEIVNKLALFLGAGMTVKRAWRKVVEDYERHKTDGNARHAYEEMKKACYEMESGVMETESYENFGRRCNVQSYIRLGALLSQNLRKGTKGLTHLLRLESIQAFEERKARAKRLGEEAGTKLLLPMFLMLAIVLIIVIVPAFLSMQI
;
A
#
# COMPACT_ATOMS: atom_id res chain seq x y z
N TYR A 1 55.73 -27.00 11.52
CA TYR A 1 54.66 -26.03 11.80
C TYR A 1 54.12 -25.53 10.49
N LYS A 2 52.91 -26.00 10.11
CA LYS A 2 52.20 -25.61 8.90
C LYS A 2 51.62 -24.19 9.15
N LYS A 3 52.21 -23.16 8.54
CA LYS A 3 51.64 -21.81 8.55
C LYS A 3 50.24 -21.89 7.93
N MET A 4 49.21 -21.77 8.75
CA MET A 4 47.85 -21.65 8.26
C MET A 4 47.74 -20.32 7.49
N ASP A 5 47.43 -20.43 6.20
CA ASP A 5 47.28 -19.28 5.32
C ASP A 5 46.02 -18.50 5.72
N TYR A 6 46.20 -17.56 6.65
CA TYR A 6 45.12 -16.63 7.09
C TYR A 6 44.53 -15.84 5.93
N ARG A 7 45.27 -15.69 4.82
CA ARG A 7 44.81 -15.00 3.61
C ARG A 7 43.62 -15.72 2.97
N GLY A 8 43.63 -17.05 2.89
CA GLY A 8 42.50 -17.82 2.37
C GLY A 8 41.24 -17.72 3.26
N LEU A 9 41.44 -17.76 4.57
CA LEU A 9 40.35 -17.63 5.55
C LEU A 9 39.69 -16.26 5.48
N VAL A 10 40.49 -15.19 5.36
CA VAL A 10 39.97 -13.81 5.21
C VAL A 10 39.16 -13.66 3.93
N LEU A 11 39.60 -14.24 2.80
CA LEU A 11 38.87 -14.20 1.54
C LEU A 11 37.53 -14.94 1.65
N ILE A 12 37.48 -16.07 2.31
CA ILE A 12 36.23 -16.82 2.53
C ILE A 12 35.29 -16.03 3.39
N VAL A 13 35.74 -15.43 4.49
CA VAL A 13 34.89 -14.60 5.37
C VAL A 13 34.37 -13.37 4.61
N MET A 14 35.19 -12.69 3.82
CA MET A 14 34.79 -11.59 2.95
C MET A 14 33.71 -12.02 1.93
N ALA A 15 33.91 -13.18 1.29
CA ALA A 15 32.95 -13.70 0.32
C ALA A 15 31.60 -14.01 0.98
N ILE A 16 31.59 -14.58 2.19
CA ILE A 16 30.36 -14.85 2.96
C ILE A 16 29.65 -13.54 3.35
N LEU A 17 30.38 -12.53 3.82
CA LEU A 17 29.81 -11.23 4.17
C LEU A 17 29.17 -10.54 2.95
N ILE A 18 29.84 -10.57 1.79
CA ILE A 18 29.30 -10.02 0.54
C ILE A 18 28.04 -10.80 0.12
N ALA A 19 28.03 -12.12 0.21
CA ALA A 19 26.87 -12.95 -0.12
C ALA A 19 25.66 -12.62 0.79
N ILE A 20 25.88 -12.47 2.09
CA ILE A 20 24.84 -12.08 3.06
C ILE A 20 24.32 -10.68 2.75
N LEU A 21 25.19 -9.72 2.42
CA LEU A 21 24.83 -8.36 2.06
C LEU A 21 23.96 -8.32 0.80
N LEU A 22 24.39 -9.04 -0.26
CA LEU A 22 23.63 -9.14 -1.50
C LEU A 22 22.26 -9.81 -1.31
N TYR A 23 22.19 -10.85 -0.46
CA TYR A 23 20.94 -11.52 -0.11
C TYR A 23 19.98 -10.56 0.64
N ALA A 24 20.50 -9.81 1.61
CA ALA A 24 19.71 -8.82 2.36
C ALA A 24 19.18 -7.68 1.46
N LEU A 25 20.01 -7.17 0.54
CA LEU A 25 19.61 -6.15 -0.42
C LEU A 25 18.54 -6.66 -1.38
N LYS A 26 18.67 -7.88 -1.89
CA LYS A 26 17.66 -8.50 -2.76
C LYS A 26 16.32 -8.67 -2.05
N GLN A 27 16.33 -9.09 -0.79
CA GLN A 27 15.12 -9.27 0.00
C GLN A 27 14.44 -7.95 0.33
N GLN A 28 15.20 -6.87 0.56
CA GLN A 28 14.64 -5.52 0.73
C GLN A 28 13.93 -5.01 -0.52
N ASN A 29 14.46 -5.26 -1.71
CA ASN A 29 13.85 -4.81 -2.95
C ASN A 29 12.50 -5.49 -3.21
N ILE A 30 12.40 -6.80 -3.00
CA ILE A 30 11.14 -7.56 -3.15
C ILE A 30 10.08 -7.05 -2.16
N ARG A 31 10.47 -6.76 -0.92
CA ARG A 31 9.55 -6.18 0.09
C ARG A 31 9.06 -4.79 -0.33
N LYS A 32 9.95 -3.93 -0.81
CA LYS A 32 9.61 -2.58 -1.27
C LYS A 32 8.64 -2.60 -2.45
N GLU A 33 8.85 -3.48 -3.43
CA GLU A 33 7.91 -3.65 -4.56
C GLU A 33 6.53 -4.12 -4.09
N GLY A 34 6.48 -5.06 -3.14
CA GLY A 34 5.22 -5.53 -2.57
C GLY A 34 4.47 -4.46 -1.79
N GLU A 35 5.18 -3.64 -1.03
CA GLU A 35 4.61 -2.52 -0.27
C GLU A 35 4.13 -1.40 -1.21
N GLU A 36 4.88 -1.10 -2.25
CA GLU A 36 4.50 -0.10 -3.25
C GLU A 36 3.24 -0.51 -4.02
N LYS A 37 3.13 -1.79 -4.43
CA LYS A 37 1.91 -2.34 -5.03
C LYS A 37 0.71 -2.22 -4.09
N LYS A 38 0.88 -2.56 -2.81
CA LYS A 38 -0.18 -2.40 -1.81
C LYS A 38 -0.55 -0.93 -1.62
N ARG A 39 0.43 -0.04 -1.57
CA ARG A 39 0.20 1.40 -1.46
C ARG A 39 -0.59 1.93 -2.65
N GLN A 40 -0.22 1.56 -3.86
CA GLN A 40 -0.95 1.92 -5.08
C GLN A 40 -2.40 1.43 -5.02
N MET A 41 -2.62 0.15 -4.68
CA MET A 41 -3.97 -0.41 -4.53
C MET A 41 -4.80 0.36 -3.50
N MET A 42 -4.21 0.75 -2.35
CA MET A 42 -4.93 1.55 -1.35
C MET A 42 -5.33 2.94 -1.86
N LEU A 43 -4.53 3.53 -2.76
CA LEU A 43 -4.88 4.80 -3.40
C LEU A 43 -5.99 4.64 -4.45
N ASP A 44 -6.04 3.50 -5.13
CA ASP A 44 -7.04 3.18 -6.15
C ASP A 44 -8.40 2.80 -5.56
N TYR A 45 -8.40 2.24 -4.36
CA TYR A 45 -9.60 1.67 -3.73
C TYR A 45 -10.80 2.60 -3.67
N PRO A 46 -10.68 3.86 -3.18
CA PRO A 46 -11.82 4.77 -3.10
C PRO A 46 -12.43 5.09 -4.47
N GLU A 47 -11.60 5.21 -5.50
CA GLU A 47 -12.06 5.46 -6.88
C GLU A 47 -12.86 4.27 -7.41
N ILE A 48 -12.35 3.05 -7.23
CA ILE A 48 -13.02 1.82 -7.68
C ILE A 48 -14.38 1.67 -7.01
N VAL A 49 -14.43 1.80 -5.67
CA VAL A 49 -15.68 1.63 -4.91
C VAL A 49 -16.69 2.71 -5.28
N ASN A 50 -16.25 3.96 -5.45
CA ASN A 50 -17.11 5.06 -5.86
C ASN A 50 -17.71 4.83 -7.27
N LYS A 51 -16.91 4.41 -8.25
CA LYS A 51 -17.39 4.06 -9.59
C LYS A 51 -18.41 2.92 -9.56
N LEU A 52 -18.13 1.86 -8.78
CA LEU A 52 -19.08 0.77 -8.59
C LEU A 52 -20.39 1.26 -7.97
N ALA A 53 -20.34 2.06 -6.89
CA ALA A 53 -21.52 2.61 -6.25
C ALA A 53 -22.34 3.49 -7.20
N LEU A 54 -21.66 4.30 -8.04
CA LEU A 54 -22.31 5.14 -9.04
C LEU A 54 -23.06 4.31 -10.10
N PHE A 55 -22.41 3.32 -10.67
CA PHE A 55 -23.02 2.47 -11.71
C PHE A 55 -24.16 1.61 -11.17
N LEU A 56 -24.02 1.07 -9.96
CA LEU A 56 -25.09 0.36 -9.28
C LEU A 56 -26.26 1.28 -8.91
N GLY A 57 -25.97 2.52 -8.50
CA GLY A 57 -26.97 3.56 -8.26
C GLY A 57 -27.73 3.96 -9.54
N ALA A 58 -27.09 3.86 -10.70
CA ALA A 58 -27.71 4.02 -12.01
C ALA A 58 -28.50 2.79 -12.49
N GLY A 59 -28.65 1.75 -11.64
CA GLY A 59 -29.44 0.55 -11.94
C GLY A 59 -28.70 -0.54 -12.70
N MET A 60 -27.37 -0.47 -12.84
CA MET A 60 -26.60 -1.54 -13.47
C MET A 60 -26.48 -2.76 -12.54
N THR A 61 -26.40 -3.97 -13.12
CA THR A 61 -26.04 -5.18 -12.38
C THR A 61 -24.57 -5.11 -11.93
N VAL A 62 -24.20 -5.85 -10.87
CA VAL A 62 -22.83 -5.87 -10.35
C VAL A 62 -21.81 -6.22 -11.45
N LYS A 63 -22.08 -7.28 -12.21
CA LYS A 63 -21.25 -7.73 -13.34
C LYS A 63 -21.05 -6.63 -14.38
N ARG A 64 -22.13 -5.94 -14.76
CA ARG A 64 -22.06 -4.87 -15.76
C ARG A 64 -21.31 -3.64 -15.22
N ALA A 65 -21.56 -3.25 -13.97
CA ALA A 65 -20.84 -2.16 -13.32
C ALA A 65 -19.34 -2.46 -13.22
N TRP A 66 -18.99 -3.69 -12.82
CA TRP A 66 -17.61 -4.16 -12.74
C TRP A 66 -16.88 -4.08 -14.09
N ARG A 67 -17.50 -4.65 -15.15
CA ARG A 67 -16.96 -4.58 -16.52
C ARG A 67 -16.77 -3.13 -16.95
N LYS A 68 -17.73 -2.25 -16.65
CA LYS A 68 -17.66 -0.84 -17.03
C LYS A 68 -16.48 -0.11 -16.37
N VAL A 69 -16.17 -0.44 -15.11
CA VAL A 69 -14.98 0.10 -14.42
C VAL A 69 -13.69 -0.34 -15.12
N VAL A 70 -13.61 -1.62 -15.52
CA VAL A 70 -12.44 -2.15 -16.24
C VAL A 70 -12.30 -1.53 -17.63
N GLU A 71 -13.39 -1.41 -18.39
CA GLU A 71 -13.38 -0.76 -19.71
C GLU A 71 -12.96 0.71 -19.63
N ASP A 72 -13.43 1.43 -18.62
CA ASP A 72 -13.05 2.83 -18.38
C ASP A 72 -11.56 2.95 -18.08
N TYR A 73 -11.02 2.06 -17.27
CA TYR A 73 -9.58 1.99 -17.02
C TYR A 73 -8.78 1.70 -18.31
N GLU A 74 -9.21 0.72 -19.12
CA GLU A 74 -8.49 0.35 -20.34
C GLU A 74 -8.46 1.47 -21.39
N ARG A 75 -9.52 2.27 -21.48
CA ARG A 75 -9.56 3.44 -22.37
C ARG A 75 -8.58 4.54 -21.99
N HIS A 76 -8.29 4.68 -20.69
CA HIS A 76 -7.42 5.73 -20.17
C HIS A 76 -6.04 5.23 -19.78
N LYS A 77 -5.77 3.94 -20.00
CA LYS A 77 -4.47 3.33 -19.71
C LYS A 77 -3.42 3.90 -20.64
N THR A 78 -2.43 4.58 -20.05
CA THR A 78 -1.22 5.02 -20.76
C THR A 78 -0.17 3.93 -20.68
N ASP A 79 0.57 3.67 -21.76
CA ASP A 79 1.64 2.67 -21.80
C ASP A 79 2.63 2.89 -20.65
N GLY A 80 2.89 1.83 -19.90
CA GLY A 80 3.81 1.82 -18.77
C GLY A 80 3.20 2.06 -17.38
N ASN A 81 1.92 2.44 -17.27
CA ASN A 81 1.27 2.72 -15.98
C ASN A 81 0.16 1.70 -15.64
N ALA A 82 0.55 0.43 -15.46
CA ALA A 82 -0.39 -0.61 -15.05
C ALA A 82 -0.78 -0.47 -13.58
N ARG A 83 -2.06 -0.23 -13.29
CA ARG A 83 -2.61 -0.16 -11.92
C ARG A 83 -3.05 -1.55 -11.47
N HIS A 84 -2.36 -2.12 -10.51
CA HIS A 84 -2.52 -3.51 -10.09
C HIS A 84 -3.95 -3.91 -9.73
N ALA A 85 -4.71 -3.06 -9.05
CA ALA A 85 -6.09 -3.36 -8.69
C ALA A 85 -6.98 -3.56 -9.91
N TYR A 86 -6.85 -2.71 -10.93
CA TYR A 86 -7.62 -2.81 -12.17
C TYR A 86 -7.22 -4.02 -13.02
N GLU A 87 -5.92 -4.38 -13.03
CA GLU A 87 -5.48 -5.61 -13.70
C GLU A 87 -6.06 -6.86 -13.04
N GLU A 88 -6.16 -6.89 -11.70
CA GLU A 88 -6.85 -7.97 -11.00
C GLU A 88 -8.37 -7.95 -11.23
N MET A 89 -8.98 -6.77 -11.37
CA MET A 89 -10.39 -6.66 -11.78
C MET A 89 -10.63 -7.22 -13.17
N LYS A 90 -9.71 -6.97 -14.09
CA LYS A 90 -9.75 -7.52 -15.46
C LYS A 90 -9.66 -9.04 -15.45
N LYS A 91 -8.77 -9.63 -14.65
CA LYS A 91 -8.70 -11.10 -14.49
C LYS A 91 -10.03 -11.67 -13.99
N ALA A 92 -10.70 -11.00 -13.05
CA ALA A 92 -12.03 -11.42 -12.59
C ALA A 92 -13.07 -11.36 -13.73
N CYS A 93 -12.99 -10.41 -14.67
CA CYS A 93 -13.83 -10.42 -15.86
C CYS A 93 -13.58 -11.66 -16.71
N TYR A 94 -12.33 -12.02 -16.97
CA TYR A 94 -11.98 -13.23 -17.72
C TYR A 94 -12.44 -14.52 -17.03
N GLU A 95 -12.34 -14.61 -15.70
CA GLU A 95 -12.88 -15.73 -14.93
C GLU A 95 -14.39 -15.88 -15.15
N MET A 96 -15.15 -14.79 -15.04
CA MET A 96 -16.60 -14.79 -15.28
C MET A 96 -16.98 -15.10 -16.74
N GLU A 97 -16.15 -14.74 -17.69
CA GLU A 97 -16.33 -15.07 -19.14
C GLU A 97 -15.99 -16.53 -19.42
N SER A 98 -15.04 -17.10 -18.68
CA SER A 98 -14.65 -18.53 -18.73
C SER A 98 -15.62 -19.45 -18.00
N GLY A 99 -16.71 -18.92 -17.41
CA GLY A 99 -17.75 -19.73 -16.75
C GLY A 99 -17.58 -19.87 -15.24
N VAL A 100 -16.59 -19.22 -14.62
CA VAL A 100 -16.48 -19.18 -13.16
C VAL A 100 -17.65 -18.36 -12.58
N MET A 101 -18.21 -18.80 -11.46
CA MET A 101 -19.32 -18.10 -10.81
C MET A 101 -18.90 -16.68 -10.39
N GLU A 102 -19.79 -15.70 -10.57
CA GLU A 102 -19.55 -14.30 -10.23
C GLU A 102 -19.10 -14.14 -8.77
N THR A 103 -19.77 -14.85 -7.84
CA THR A 103 -19.46 -14.83 -6.40
C THR A 103 -18.03 -15.27 -6.12
N GLU A 104 -17.59 -16.33 -6.78
CA GLU A 104 -16.24 -16.87 -6.65
C GLU A 104 -15.19 -15.95 -7.28
N SER A 105 -15.48 -15.38 -8.44
CA SER A 105 -14.59 -14.44 -9.12
C SER A 105 -14.32 -13.20 -8.27
N TYR A 106 -15.32 -12.68 -7.55
CA TYR A 106 -15.11 -11.53 -6.64
C TYR A 106 -14.31 -11.91 -5.40
N GLU A 107 -14.53 -13.10 -4.84
CA GLU A 107 -13.72 -13.59 -3.71
C GLU A 107 -12.27 -13.84 -4.13
N ASN A 108 -12.05 -14.44 -5.30
CA ASN A 108 -10.73 -14.65 -5.88
C ASN A 108 -9.99 -13.34 -6.12
N PHE A 109 -10.67 -12.34 -6.67
CA PHE A 109 -10.14 -10.99 -6.82
C PHE A 109 -9.66 -10.42 -5.48
N GLY A 110 -10.49 -10.45 -4.44
CA GLY A 110 -10.10 -9.97 -3.10
C GLY A 110 -8.86 -10.67 -2.56
N ARG A 111 -8.79 -11.99 -2.71
CA ARG A 111 -7.63 -12.80 -2.28
C ARG A 111 -6.36 -12.45 -3.05
N ARG A 112 -6.43 -12.28 -4.38
CA ARG A 112 -5.27 -11.92 -5.22
C ARG A 112 -4.73 -10.53 -4.91
N CYS A 113 -5.60 -9.57 -4.65
CA CYS A 113 -5.18 -8.23 -4.21
C CYS A 113 -4.43 -8.26 -2.89
N ASN A 114 -4.72 -9.20 -2.00
CA ASN A 114 -4.07 -9.36 -0.69
C ASN A 114 -3.99 -8.07 0.14
N VAL A 115 -5.04 -7.23 0.05
CA VAL A 115 -5.24 -6.01 0.82
C VAL A 115 -6.63 -6.08 1.46
N GLN A 116 -6.73 -5.81 2.76
CA GLN A 116 -7.92 -6.01 3.56
C GLN A 116 -9.18 -5.34 2.99
N SER A 117 -9.03 -4.14 2.42
CA SER A 117 -10.16 -3.42 1.80
C SER A 117 -10.74 -4.18 0.60
N TYR A 118 -9.89 -4.75 -0.25
CA TYR A 118 -10.32 -5.54 -1.41
C TYR A 118 -10.91 -6.89 -1.02
N ILE A 119 -10.36 -7.52 0.04
CA ILE A 119 -10.95 -8.77 0.59
C ILE A 119 -12.37 -8.50 1.08
N ARG A 120 -12.57 -7.41 1.83
CA ARG A 120 -13.91 -6.98 2.27
C ARG A 120 -14.84 -6.69 1.09
N LEU A 121 -14.36 -5.98 0.07
CA LEU A 121 -15.14 -5.67 -1.13
C LEU A 121 -15.59 -6.95 -1.84
N GLY A 122 -14.67 -7.89 -2.09
CA GLY A 122 -14.97 -9.17 -2.72
C GLY A 122 -16.04 -9.97 -1.94
N ALA A 123 -15.88 -10.06 -0.61
CA ALA A 123 -16.84 -10.71 0.26
C ALA A 123 -18.21 -10.01 0.26
N LEU A 124 -18.23 -8.67 0.28
CA LEU A 124 -19.45 -7.87 0.25
C LEU A 124 -20.22 -8.09 -1.06
N LEU A 125 -19.53 -8.09 -2.20
CA LEU A 125 -20.14 -8.36 -3.50
C LEU A 125 -20.68 -9.78 -3.59
N SER A 126 -19.89 -10.78 -3.18
CA SER A 126 -20.27 -12.19 -3.16
C SER A 126 -21.51 -12.44 -2.29
N GLN A 127 -21.53 -11.91 -1.06
CA GLN A 127 -22.66 -12.08 -0.14
C GLN A 127 -23.95 -11.42 -0.64
N ASN A 128 -23.86 -10.22 -1.23
CA ASN A 128 -25.04 -9.50 -1.72
C ASN A 128 -25.62 -10.13 -2.99
N LEU A 129 -24.80 -10.75 -3.84
CA LEU A 129 -25.30 -11.56 -4.95
C LEU A 129 -26.10 -12.77 -4.48
N ARG A 130 -25.69 -13.41 -3.38
CA ARG A 130 -26.39 -14.57 -2.78
C ARG A 130 -27.69 -14.16 -2.09
N LYS A 131 -27.71 -12.98 -1.44
CA LYS A 131 -28.84 -12.50 -0.62
C LYS A 131 -29.80 -11.56 -1.36
N GLY A 132 -29.44 -11.13 -2.57
CA GLY A 132 -30.12 -10.09 -3.32
C GLY A 132 -29.44 -8.73 -3.19
N THR A 133 -29.51 -7.93 -4.26
CA THR A 133 -28.77 -6.66 -4.41
C THR A 133 -29.42 -5.48 -3.68
N LYS A 134 -30.56 -5.69 -2.99
CA LYS A 134 -31.21 -4.63 -2.21
C LYS A 134 -30.27 -4.16 -1.09
N GLY A 135 -29.90 -2.88 -1.12
CA GLY A 135 -29.00 -2.27 -0.13
C GLY A 135 -27.50 -2.28 -0.50
N LEU A 136 -27.06 -3.06 -1.50
CA LEU A 136 -25.66 -3.09 -1.92
C LEU A 136 -25.13 -1.72 -2.31
N THR A 137 -25.92 -0.93 -3.05
CA THR A 137 -25.57 0.44 -3.44
C THR A 137 -25.32 1.32 -2.23
N HIS A 138 -26.17 1.22 -1.20
CA HIS A 138 -26.00 1.96 0.04
C HIS A 138 -24.73 1.55 0.79
N LEU A 139 -24.47 0.24 0.90
CA LEU A 139 -23.26 -0.29 1.55
C LEU A 139 -21.99 0.14 0.82
N LEU A 140 -21.96 0.08 -0.51
CA LEU A 140 -20.82 0.55 -1.29
C LEU A 140 -20.63 2.06 -1.19
N ARG A 141 -21.70 2.83 -1.07
CA ARG A 141 -21.61 4.28 -0.84
C ARG A 141 -20.97 4.58 0.52
N LEU A 142 -21.37 3.86 1.57
CA LEU A 142 -20.74 4.00 2.89
C LEU A 142 -19.26 3.59 2.85
N GLU A 143 -18.94 2.47 2.20
CA GLU A 143 -17.55 2.02 2.03
C GLU A 143 -16.71 3.05 1.26
N SER A 144 -17.27 3.69 0.21
CA SER A 144 -16.61 4.75 -0.54
C SER A 144 -16.29 5.96 0.33
N ILE A 145 -17.25 6.42 1.14
CA ILE A 145 -17.05 7.55 2.07
C ILE A 145 -15.96 7.20 3.09
N GLN A 146 -16.04 6.02 3.70
CA GLN A 146 -15.04 5.56 4.67
C GLN A 146 -13.63 5.47 4.04
N ALA A 147 -13.52 4.90 2.85
CA ALA A 147 -12.26 4.80 2.13
C ALA A 147 -11.64 6.18 1.81
N PHE A 148 -12.49 7.17 1.50
CA PHE A 148 -12.05 8.53 1.26
C PHE A 148 -11.53 9.22 2.54
N GLU A 149 -12.24 9.04 3.66
CA GLU A 149 -11.82 9.56 4.96
C GLU A 149 -10.53 8.89 5.47
N GLU A 150 -10.37 7.58 5.27
CA GLU A 150 -9.13 6.87 5.58
C GLU A 150 -7.94 7.40 4.76
N ARG A 151 -8.16 7.69 3.47
CA ARG A 151 -7.14 8.29 2.60
C ARG A 151 -6.73 9.68 3.09
N LYS A 152 -7.71 10.52 3.43
CA LYS A 152 -7.49 11.86 3.98
C LYS A 152 -6.74 11.82 5.31
N ALA A 153 -7.15 10.92 6.22
CA ALA A 153 -6.49 10.73 7.50
C ALA A 153 -5.02 10.30 7.36
N ARG A 154 -4.72 9.39 6.40
CA ARG A 154 -3.34 8.98 6.10
C ARG A 154 -2.50 10.14 5.55
N ALA A 155 -3.05 10.94 4.63
CA ALA A 155 -2.36 12.11 4.11
C ALA A 155 -2.04 13.13 5.21
N LYS A 156 -2.99 13.35 6.13
CA LYS A 156 -2.81 14.22 7.29
C LYS A 156 -1.71 13.70 8.23
N ARG A 157 -1.72 12.41 8.55
CA ARG A 157 -0.67 11.78 9.39
C ARG A 157 0.72 11.95 8.79
N LEU A 158 0.88 11.73 7.49
CA LEU A 158 2.17 11.92 6.81
C LEU A 158 2.65 13.37 6.89
N GLY A 159 1.73 14.34 6.82
CA GLY A 159 2.04 15.76 7.01
C GLY A 159 2.46 16.08 8.45
N GLU A 160 1.78 15.53 9.45
CA GLU A 160 2.08 15.68 10.86
C GLU A 160 3.43 15.04 11.24
N GLU A 161 3.73 13.85 10.71
CA GLU A 161 5.03 13.19 10.92
C GLU A 161 6.19 14.00 10.31
N ALA A 162 5.99 14.63 9.17
CA ALA A 162 6.98 15.51 8.57
C ALA A 162 7.22 16.75 9.45
N GLY A 163 6.17 17.35 9.99
CA GLY A 163 6.25 18.49 10.91
C GLY A 163 7.00 18.13 12.20
N THR A 164 6.73 16.97 12.78
CA THR A 164 7.39 16.52 14.03
C THR A 164 8.88 16.24 13.81
N LYS A 165 9.28 15.73 12.65
CA LYS A 165 10.69 15.50 12.32
C LYS A 165 11.51 16.80 12.21
N LEU A 166 10.87 17.92 11.91
CA LEU A 166 11.52 19.23 11.89
C LEU A 166 11.77 19.81 13.29
N LEU A 167 11.05 19.35 14.31
CA LEU A 167 11.28 19.79 15.70
C LEU A 167 12.61 19.28 16.26
N LEU A 168 13.07 18.10 15.81
CA LEU A 168 14.30 17.48 16.32
C LEU A 168 15.54 18.35 16.08
N PRO A 169 15.81 18.87 14.85
CA PRO A 169 16.95 19.78 14.65
C PRO A 169 16.80 21.11 15.39
N MET A 170 15.58 21.64 15.55
CA MET A 170 15.36 22.85 16.35
C MET A 170 15.71 22.62 17.82
N PHE A 171 15.33 21.46 18.39
CA PHE A 171 15.63 21.11 19.77
C PHE A 171 17.13 20.91 19.99
N LEU A 172 17.83 20.34 19.01
CA LEU A 172 19.27 20.14 19.03
C LEU A 172 20.03 21.48 18.97
N MET A 173 19.59 22.42 18.13
CA MET A 173 20.14 23.79 18.10
C MET A 173 19.93 24.50 19.43
N LEU A 174 18.75 24.39 20.02
CA LEU A 174 18.47 24.99 21.32
C LEU A 174 19.39 24.43 22.42
N ALA A 175 19.60 23.11 22.43
CA ALA A 175 20.48 22.45 23.41
C ALA A 175 21.93 22.92 23.26
N ILE A 176 22.45 23.08 22.04
CA ILE A 176 23.81 23.57 21.78
C ILE A 176 23.98 25.01 22.28
N VAL A 177 23.02 25.89 21.97
CA VAL A 177 23.06 27.28 22.41
C VAL A 177 23.04 27.36 23.94
N LEU A 178 22.23 26.52 24.58
CA LEU A 178 22.11 26.48 26.04
C LEU A 178 23.43 26.02 26.71
N ILE A 179 24.12 25.04 26.14
CA ILE A 179 25.44 24.59 26.60
C ILE A 179 26.47 25.72 26.47
N ILE A 180 26.52 26.42 25.32
CA ILE A 180 27.45 27.51 25.05
C ILE A 180 27.29 28.66 26.05
N VAL A 181 26.06 28.93 26.52
CA VAL A 181 25.76 29.99 27.48
C VAL A 181 26.05 29.53 28.92
N ILE A 182 25.69 28.31 29.28
CA ILE A 182 25.79 27.81 30.64
C ILE A 182 27.24 27.55 31.07
N VAL A 183 28.05 26.97 30.14
CA VAL A 183 29.45 26.59 30.46
C VAL A 183 30.29 27.80 30.93
N PRO A 184 30.35 28.93 30.21
CA PRO A 184 31.11 30.09 30.69
C PRO A 184 30.50 30.75 31.92
N ALA A 185 29.15 30.71 32.08
CA ALA A 185 28.50 31.27 33.27
C ALA A 185 28.89 30.49 34.53
N PHE A 186 28.99 29.18 34.49
CA PHE A 186 29.48 28.36 35.62
C PHE A 186 30.95 28.58 35.91
N LEU A 187 31.80 28.73 34.88
CA LEU A 187 33.23 29.00 35.06
C LEU A 187 33.48 30.38 35.68
N SER A 188 32.68 31.39 35.30
CA SER A 188 32.76 32.74 35.85
C SER A 188 32.31 32.84 37.33
N MET A 189 31.49 31.89 37.80
CA MET A 189 31.02 31.85 39.18
C MET A 189 32.01 31.16 40.16
N GLN A 190 33.02 30.47 39.62
CA GLN A 190 34.06 29.77 40.40
C GLN A 190 35.36 30.59 40.56
N ILE A 191 35.46 31.76 39.99
CA ILE A 191 36.57 32.72 40.17
C ILE A 191 36.11 33.85 41.08
#